data_60ab59575a30d299b261f2e2dd02491f
#
_entry.id   60ab59575a30d299b261f2e2dd02491f
#
_cell.length_a   1.000
_cell.length_b   1.000
_cell.length_c   1.000
_cell.angle_alpha   90.00
_cell.angle_beta   90.00
_cell.angle_gamma   90.00
#
_symmetry.space_group_name_H-M   'P 1'
#
loop_
_entity.id
_entity.type
_entity.pdbx_description
1 polymer ?
#
loop_
_entity_poly.entity_id
_entity_poly.type
_entity_poly.pdbx_seq_one_letter_code
_entity_poly.pdbx_strand_id
1 'polypeptide(L)'
;FCDKCKTTQLSSTVNSRYLFSKYVWVTGTSNVAQKYCEKFVQKTEKKFKEIKSVLEIASNDGTLLKQYKKKGFRILGIDPAKNIAKKANKENIKTIPGFFDLNLSKEIKKSFGKPDLIIARNVIPHVEHIHSIVKGIKNLIQKNGVVAIEFHYLYEIIKGLQYDSIYHEHIYYFSLKSISNLFKKYGLFSFDYDKSPISGGSIVLYFSPKIKKKSLKLIKLENFEKNKKLNDFKTLNLFGRKCINHRNSLNKLVNNLKGNLYGYGAS
;
A
#
# COMPACT_ATOMS: atom_id res chain seq x y z
N PHE A 1 -0.81 15.45 11.89
CA PHE A 1 -0.65 14.29 12.78
C PHE A 1 -1.82 14.22 13.75
N CYS A 2 -2.35 13.04 13.96
CA CYS A 2 -3.44 12.78 14.89
C CYS A 2 -2.91 12.03 16.13
N ASP A 3 -3.01 12.64 17.32
CA ASP A 3 -2.55 12.01 18.56
C ASP A 3 -3.37 10.78 18.97
N LYS A 4 -4.63 10.71 18.58
CA LYS A 4 -5.52 9.59 18.92
C LYS A 4 -5.19 8.32 18.13
N CYS A 5 -5.08 8.41 16.80
CA CYS A 5 -4.81 7.24 15.93
C CYS A 5 -3.34 7.10 15.51
N LYS A 6 -2.50 8.11 15.80
CA LYS A 6 -1.07 8.16 15.45
C LYS A 6 -0.80 8.16 13.94
N THR A 7 -1.77 8.58 13.14
CA THR A 7 -1.62 8.69 11.68
C THR A 7 -1.17 10.10 11.30
N THR A 8 -0.22 10.18 10.39
CA THR A 8 0.17 11.41 9.69
C THR A 8 -0.58 11.45 8.37
N GLN A 9 -1.17 12.59 8.02
CA GLN A 9 -1.94 12.75 6.79
C GLN A 9 -1.83 14.17 6.23
N LEU A 10 -2.18 14.33 4.96
CA LEU A 10 -2.39 15.65 4.36
C LEU A 10 -3.58 16.37 5.02
N SER A 11 -3.52 17.69 5.06
CA SER A 11 -4.62 18.54 5.53
C SER A 11 -5.66 18.80 4.43
N SER A 12 -5.26 18.65 3.17
CA SER A 12 -6.14 18.81 2.00
C SER A 12 -5.98 17.62 1.07
N THR A 13 -7.06 17.21 0.43
CA THR A 13 -7.09 16.06 -0.48
C THR A 13 -7.65 16.47 -1.84
N VAL A 14 -7.22 15.77 -2.88
CA VAL A 14 -7.81 15.85 -4.22
C VAL A 14 -8.79 14.70 -4.38
N ASN A 15 -9.90 14.92 -5.07
CA ASN A 15 -10.90 13.90 -5.30
C ASN A 15 -10.29 12.67 -6.01
N SER A 16 -10.37 11.52 -5.38
CA SER A 16 -9.78 10.28 -5.86
C SER A 16 -10.32 9.82 -7.23
N ARG A 17 -11.57 10.19 -7.57
CA ARG A 17 -12.14 9.90 -8.89
C ARG A 17 -11.43 10.66 -10.00
N TYR A 18 -11.03 11.91 -9.72
CA TYR A 18 -10.26 12.70 -10.68
C TYR A 18 -8.87 12.08 -10.93
N LEU A 19 -8.22 11.62 -9.87
CA LEU A 19 -6.87 11.07 -9.96
C LEU A 19 -6.82 9.66 -10.59
N PHE A 20 -7.77 8.78 -10.23
CA PHE A 20 -7.64 7.33 -10.48
C PHE A 20 -8.66 6.73 -11.43
N SER A 21 -9.66 7.48 -11.95
CA SER A 21 -10.64 6.92 -12.92
C SER A 21 -10.01 6.59 -14.28
N LYS A 22 -8.93 7.29 -14.64
CA LYS A 22 -8.08 7.03 -15.80
C LYS A 22 -6.63 7.13 -15.33
N TYR A 23 -5.89 6.05 -15.43
CA TYR A 23 -4.52 6.01 -14.90
C TYR A 23 -3.52 5.69 -16.01
N VAL A 24 -2.34 6.30 -15.92
CA VAL A 24 -1.31 6.18 -16.97
C VAL A 24 -0.29 5.10 -16.66
N TRP A 25 -0.04 4.85 -15.37
CA TRP A 25 0.95 3.85 -14.96
C TRP A 25 0.42 2.43 -15.16
N VAL A 26 1.25 1.59 -15.79
CA VAL A 26 0.99 0.17 -16.05
C VAL A 26 2.10 -0.67 -15.44
N THR A 27 1.77 -1.51 -14.46
CA THR A 27 2.74 -2.32 -13.71
C THR A 27 3.57 -3.22 -14.62
N GLY A 28 2.94 -3.84 -15.61
CA GLY A 28 3.58 -4.75 -16.55
C GLY A 28 4.59 -4.11 -17.51
N THR A 29 4.71 -2.78 -17.57
CA THR A 29 5.73 -2.11 -18.37
C THR A 29 7.10 -2.05 -17.69
N SER A 30 7.15 -2.32 -16.38
CA SER A 30 8.38 -2.30 -15.59
C SER A 30 8.90 -3.72 -15.31
N ASN A 31 10.06 -4.06 -15.84
CA ASN A 31 10.73 -5.33 -15.54
C ASN A 31 11.01 -5.53 -14.03
N VAL A 32 11.31 -4.44 -13.32
CA VAL A 32 11.53 -4.47 -11.87
C VAL A 32 10.24 -4.83 -11.15
N ALA A 33 9.11 -4.23 -11.54
CA ALA A 33 7.80 -4.52 -10.96
C ALA A 33 7.35 -5.95 -11.26
N GLN A 34 7.58 -6.46 -12.48
CA GLN A 34 7.28 -7.85 -12.85
C GLN A 34 8.07 -8.83 -11.97
N LYS A 35 9.38 -8.68 -11.86
CA LYS A 35 10.24 -9.52 -11.01
C LYS A 35 9.84 -9.45 -9.53
N TYR A 36 9.41 -8.27 -9.08
CA TYR A 36 8.89 -8.12 -7.72
C TYR A 36 7.59 -8.90 -7.54
N CYS A 37 6.65 -8.84 -8.48
CA CYS A 37 5.41 -9.61 -8.45
C CYS A 37 5.67 -11.12 -8.39
N GLU A 38 6.61 -11.63 -9.17
CA GLU A 38 7.00 -13.06 -9.13
C GLU A 38 7.51 -13.47 -7.75
N LYS A 39 8.46 -12.69 -7.20
CA LYS A 39 9.02 -12.94 -5.86
C LYS A 39 7.94 -12.83 -4.77
N PHE A 40 7.02 -11.89 -4.89
CA PHE A 40 5.90 -11.72 -3.95
C PHE A 40 5.00 -12.96 -3.93
N VAL A 41 4.64 -13.48 -5.11
CA VAL A 41 3.81 -14.69 -5.24
C VAL A 41 4.52 -15.91 -4.66
N GLN A 42 5.79 -16.16 -5.04
CA GLN A 42 6.58 -17.26 -4.49
C GLN A 42 6.65 -17.21 -2.95
N LYS A 43 6.83 -16.02 -2.40
CA LYS A 43 6.93 -15.82 -0.96
C LYS A 43 5.61 -16.06 -0.23
N THR A 44 4.50 -15.54 -0.76
CA THR A 44 3.18 -15.71 -0.17
C THR A 44 2.68 -17.15 -0.28
N GLU A 45 2.91 -17.82 -1.40
CA GLU A 45 2.59 -19.23 -1.60
C GLU A 45 3.36 -20.13 -0.60
N LYS A 46 4.67 -19.91 -0.46
CA LYS A 46 5.49 -20.64 0.52
C LYS A 46 5.03 -20.41 1.97
N LYS A 47 4.62 -19.18 2.28
CA LYS A 47 4.23 -18.76 3.63
C LYS A 47 2.83 -19.22 4.02
N PHE A 48 1.89 -19.26 3.07
CA PHE A 48 0.47 -19.52 3.30
C PHE A 48 -0.03 -20.64 2.39
N LYS A 49 0.31 -21.90 2.74
CA LYS A 49 0.07 -23.09 1.91
C LYS A 49 -1.40 -23.41 1.62
N GLU A 50 -2.33 -22.91 2.45
CA GLU A 50 -3.76 -23.20 2.35
C GLU A 50 -4.54 -22.24 1.42
N ILE A 51 -3.86 -21.22 0.86
CA ILE A 51 -4.50 -20.25 -0.03
C ILE A 51 -4.85 -20.93 -1.36
N LYS A 52 -6.09 -20.74 -1.82
CA LYS A 52 -6.59 -21.19 -3.13
C LYS A 52 -7.20 -20.06 -3.94
N SER A 53 -7.54 -18.94 -3.28
CA SER A 53 -8.20 -17.80 -3.92
C SER A 53 -7.58 -16.48 -3.48
N VAL A 54 -7.35 -15.59 -4.46
CA VAL A 54 -6.67 -14.31 -4.28
C VAL A 54 -7.50 -13.19 -4.88
N LEU A 55 -7.68 -12.12 -4.11
CA LEU A 55 -8.28 -10.89 -4.58
C LEU A 55 -7.26 -9.76 -4.42
N GLU A 56 -7.03 -8.97 -5.47
CA GLU A 56 -6.17 -7.79 -5.43
C GLU A 56 -7.00 -6.53 -5.60
N ILE A 57 -6.86 -5.60 -4.65
CA ILE A 57 -7.45 -4.25 -4.69
C ILE A 57 -6.45 -3.31 -5.36
N ALA A 58 -6.90 -2.52 -6.33
CA ALA A 58 -6.11 -1.74 -7.28
C ALA A 58 -5.08 -2.63 -8.01
N SER A 59 -5.62 -3.66 -8.68
CA SER A 59 -4.84 -4.71 -9.32
C SER A 59 -4.06 -4.24 -10.55
N ASN A 60 -4.25 -2.98 -10.96
CA ASN A 60 -3.67 -2.42 -12.16
C ASN A 60 -3.96 -3.32 -13.38
N ASP A 61 -2.99 -3.55 -14.25
CA ASP A 61 -3.12 -4.44 -15.42
C ASP A 61 -3.13 -5.94 -15.12
N GLY A 62 -3.20 -6.31 -13.83
CA GLY A 62 -3.25 -7.70 -13.39
C GLY A 62 -1.91 -8.42 -13.39
N THR A 63 -0.80 -7.70 -13.52
CA THR A 63 0.55 -8.31 -13.57
C THR A 63 0.83 -9.24 -12.36
N LEU A 64 0.43 -8.88 -11.14
CA LEU A 64 0.54 -9.76 -9.97
C LEU A 64 -0.43 -10.94 -10.06
N LEU A 65 -1.70 -10.69 -10.37
CA LEU A 65 -2.72 -11.73 -10.46
C LEU A 65 -2.40 -12.76 -11.55
N LYS A 66 -1.75 -12.35 -12.64
CA LYS A 66 -1.28 -13.24 -13.69
C LYS A 66 -0.31 -14.29 -13.16
N GLN A 67 0.55 -13.96 -12.19
CA GLN A 67 1.46 -14.92 -11.56
C GLN A 67 0.70 -15.92 -10.68
N TYR A 68 -0.30 -15.49 -9.91
CA TYR A 68 -1.17 -16.39 -9.16
C TYR A 68 -1.97 -17.32 -10.09
N LYS A 69 -2.53 -16.76 -11.19
CA LYS A 69 -3.29 -17.54 -12.17
C LYS A 69 -2.47 -18.67 -12.79
N LYS A 70 -1.21 -18.39 -13.16
CA LYS A 70 -0.27 -19.41 -13.69
C LYS A 70 -0.04 -20.57 -12.74
N LYS A 71 -0.26 -20.38 -11.45
CA LYS A 71 -0.15 -21.40 -10.39
C LYS A 71 -1.47 -22.05 -10.00
N GLY A 72 -2.54 -21.79 -10.77
CA GLY A 72 -3.85 -22.40 -10.55
C GLY A 72 -4.72 -21.76 -9.48
N PHE A 73 -4.34 -20.59 -8.95
CA PHE A 73 -5.19 -19.88 -7.99
C PHE A 73 -6.42 -19.28 -8.66
N ARG A 74 -7.56 -19.30 -7.98
CA ARG A 74 -8.73 -18.53 -8.36
C ARG A 74 -8.48 -17.06 -8.04
N ILE A 75 -8.58 -16.19 -9.02
CA ILE A 75 -8.18 -14.78 -8.92
C ILE A 75 -9.32 -13.82 -9.23
N LEU A 76 -9.29 -12.62 -8.62
CA LEU A 76 -10.12 -11.49 -8.97
C LEU A 76 -9.36 -10.19 -8.71
N GLY A 77 -9.36 -9.30 -9.70
CA GLY A 77 -8.85 -7.94 -9.60
C GLY A 77 -9.97 -6.91 -9.44
N ILE A 78 -9.65 -5.80 -8.81
CA ILE A 78 -10.50 -4.60 -8.76
C ILE A 78 -9.59 -3.42 -9.04
N ASP A 79 -9.95 -2.56 -10.00
CA ASP A 79 -9.18 -1.37 -10.29
C ASP A 79 -10.10 -0.20 -10.69
N PRO A 80 -9.93 1.01 -10.12
CA PRO A 80 -10.77 2.16 -10.45
C PRO A 80 -10.53 2.69 -11.87
N ALA A 81 -9.35 2.49 -12.43
CA ALA A 81 -8.99 2.95 -13.76
C ALA A 81 -9.60 2.05 -14.85
N LYS A 82 -10.68 2.51 -15.47
CA LYS A 82 -11.41 1.75 -16.50
C LYS A 82 -10.52 1.32 -17.67
N ASN A 83 -9.57 2.16 -18.09
CA ASN A 83 -8.63 1.85 -19.17
C ASN A 83 -7.70 0.69 -18.78
N ILE A 84 -7.26 0.65 -17.53
CA ILE A 84 -6.36 -0.38 -17.00
C ILE A 84 -7.11 -1.69 -16.77
N ALA A 85 -8.30 -1.63 -16.12
CA ALA A 85 -9.14 -2.82 -15.93
C ALA A 85 -9.53 -3.47 -17.28
N LYS A 86 -9.80 -2.67 -18.32
CA LYS A 86 -10.04 -3.17 -19.67
C LYS A 86 -8.84 -3.92 -20.25
N LYS A 87 -7.61 -3.42 -19.98
CA LYS A 87 -6.36 -4.10 -20.40
C LYS A 87 -6.20 -5.44 -19.69
N ALA A 88 -6.38 -5.50 -18.37
CA ALA A 88 -6.31 -6.74 -17.59
C ALA A 88 -7.33 -7.78 -18.11
N ASN A 89 -8.57 -7.37 -18.36
CA ASN A 89 -9.62 -8.26 -18.88
C ASN A 89 -9.29 -8.81 -20.27
N LYS A 90 -8.67 -8.02 -21.16
CA LYS A 90 -8.20 -8.49 -22.48
C LYS A 90 -7.13 -9.59 -22.35
N GLU A 91 -6.35 -9.59 -21.27
CA GLU A 91 -5.36 -10.62 -20.97
C GLU A 91 -5.95 -11.77 -20.13
N ASN A 92 -7.28 -11.89 -20.08
CA ASN A 92 -8.00 -12.91 -19.30
C ASN A 92 -7.72 -12.84 -17.79
N ILE A 93 -7.38 -11.67 -17.25
CA ILE A 93 -7.31 -11.40 -15.82
C ILE A 93 -8.58 -10.69 -15.39
N LYS A 94 -9.57 -11.48 -14.88
CA LYS A 94 -10.87 -10.94 -14.47
C LYS A 94 -10.68 -9.79 -13.49
N THR A 95 -11.06 -8.58 -13.91
CA THR A 95 -10.91 -7.33 -13.14
C THR A 95 -12.20 -6.53 -13.20
N ILE A 96 -12.75 -6.18 -12.05
CA ILE A 96 -13.95 -5.34 -11.90
C ILE A 96 -13.49 -3.87 -11.93
N PRO A 97 -13.99 -3.05 -12.87
CA PRO A 97 -13.69 -1.62 -12.86
C PRO A 97 -14.49 -0.92 -11.75
N GLY A 98 -13.79 -0.30 -10.78
CA GLY A 98 -14.43 0.43 -9.70
C GLY A 98 -13.54 0.66 -8.49
N PHE A 99 -13.97 1.60 -7.66
CA PHE A 99 -13.36 1.84 -6.35
C PHE A 99 -13.84 0.79 -5.37
N PHE A 100 -12.90 0.11 -4.72
CA PHE A 100 -13.24 -0.88 -3.71
C PHE A 100 -13.69 -0.20 -2.41
N ASP A 101 -14.88 -0.59 -1.97
CA ASP A 101 -15.48 -0.13 -0.71
C ASP A 101 -16.31 -1.24 -0.05
N LEU A 102 -17.03 -0.90 1.02
CA LEU A 102 -17.91 -1.84 1.70
C LEU A 102 -19.05 -2.36 0.80
N ASN A 103 -19.61 -1.52 -0.10
CA ASN A 103 -20.72 -1.90 -0.96
C ASN A 103 -20.27 -2.88 -2.03
N LEU A 104 -19.20 -2.55 -2.77
CA LEU A 104 -18.61 -3.45 -3.76
C LEU A 104 -18.16 -4.77 -3.12
N SER A 105 -17.69 -4.75 -1.87
CA SER A 105 -17.33 -5.98 -1.15
C SER A 105 -18.51 -6.94 -0.94
N LYS A 106 -19.73 -6.40 -0.77
CA LYS A 106 -20.97 -7.24 -0.64
C LYS A 106 -21.33 -7.91 -1.96
N GLU A 107 -21.18 -7.20 -3.08
CA GLU A 107 -21.43 -7.72 -4.43
C GLU A 107 -20.41 -8.81 -4.79
N ILE A 108 -19.14 -8.57 -4.54
CA ILE A 108 -18.05 -9.53 -4.76
C ILE A 108 -18.28 -10.79 -3.90
N LYS A 109 -18.72 -10.64 -2.66
CA LYS A 109 -19.01 -11.77 -1.79
C LYS A 109 -20.08 -12.69 -2.37
N LYS A 110 -21.07 -12.14 -3.10
CA LYS A 110 -22.11 -12.94 -3.78
C LYS A 110 -21.57 -13.64 -5.03
N SER A 111 -20.73 -12.97 -5.83
CA SER A 111 -20.28 -13.47 -7.14
C SER A 111 -18.97 -14.25 -7.11
N PHE A 112 -18.06 -13.92 -6.21
CA PHE A 112 -16.74 -14.55 -6.07
C PHE A 112 -16.58 -15.33 -4.77
N GLY A 113 -17.42 -15.06 -3.75
CA GLY A 113 -17.28 -15.60 -2.41
C GLY A 113 -16.21 -14.86 -1.61
N LYS A 114 -15.77 -15.48 -0.52
CA LYS A 114 -14.72 -14.92 0.35
C LYS A 114 -13.36 -15.46 -0.08
N PRO A 115 -12.40 -14.60 -0.48
CA PRO A 115 -11.05 -15.05 -0.81
C PRO A 115 -10.24 -15.43 0.44
N ASP A 116 -9.24 -16.30 0.23
CA ASP A 116 -8.30 -16.70 1.27
C ASP A 116 -7.19 -15.64 1.45
N LEU A 117 -6.84 -14.91 0.39
CA LEU A 117 -5.87 -13.82 0.42
C LEU A 117 -6.46 -12.58 -0.24
N ILE A 118 -6.44 -11.46 0.49
CA ILE A 118 -6.69 -10.13 -0.06
C ILE A 118 -5.37 -9.36 -0.06
N ILE A 119 -5.04 -8.77 -1.21
CA ILE A 119 -3.82 -7.97 -1.39
C ILE A 119 -4.23 -6.53 -1.74
N ALA A 120 -3.58 -5.55 -1.09
CA ALA A 120 -3.65 -4.15 -1.48
C ALA A 120 -2.24 -3.56 -1.39
N ARG A 121 -1.64 -3.28 -2.56
CA ARG A 121 -0.26 -2.79 -2.65
C ARG A 121 -0.24 -1.33 -3.04
N ASN A 122 0.31 -0.48 -2.17
CA ASN A 122 0.38 0.97 -2.37
C ASN A 122 -0.99 1.60 -2.73
N VAL A 123 -2.05 1.16 -2.03
CA VAL A 123 -3.43 1.62 -2.24
C VAL A 123 -3.95 2.37 -1.02
N ILE A 124 -3.76 1.77 0.17
CA ILE A 124 -4.33 2.30 1.40
C ILE A 124 -3.91 3.76 1.67
N PRO A 125 -2.66 4.19 1.37
CA PRO A 125 -2.26 5.58 1.51
C PRO A 125 -3.04 6.58 0.63
N HIS A 126 -3.66 6.12 -0.45
CA HIS A 126 -4.34 6.96 -1.44
C HIS A 126 -5.86 7.07 -1.25
N VAL A 127 -6.43 6.30 -0.31
CA VAL A 127 -7.89 6.14 -0.20
C VAL A 127 -8.51 7.22 0.67
N GLU A 128 -9.35 8.07 0.10
CA GLU A 128 -10.09 9.10 0.82
C GLU A 128 -11.00 8.52 1.91
N HIS A 129 -11.78 7.49 1.59
CA HIS A 129 -12.71 6.83 2.52
C HIS A 129 -12.10 5.58 3.16
N ILE A 130 -10.97 5.74 3.84
CA ILE A 130 -10.14 4.64 4.38
C ILE A 130 -10.91 3.67 5.30
N HIS A 131 -11.90 4.13 6.04
CA HIS A 131 -12.72 3.28 6.89
C HIS A 131 -13.64 2.36 6.09
N SER A 132 -14.13 2.80 4.93
CA SER A 132 -14.98 2.00 4.05
C SER A 132 -14.20 0.84 3.41
N ILE A 133 -12.99 1.11 2.94
CA ILE A 133 -12.14 0.05 2.35
C ILE A 133 -11.79 -1.03 3.41
N VAL A 134 -11.39 -0.65 4.62
CA VAL A 134 -11.04 -1.63 5.67
C VAL A 134 -12.27 -2.44 6.12
N LYS A 135 -13.46 -1.82 6.21
CA LYS A 135 -14.72 -2.53 6.43
C LYS A 135 -15.02 -3.53 5.31
N GLY A 136 -14.81 -3.12 4.06
CA GLY A 136 -14.97 -3.98 2.88
C GLY A 136 -14.03 -5.19 2.92
N ILE A 137 -12.76 -4.97 3.23
CA ILE A 137 -11.76 -6.04 3.42
C ILE A 137 -12.23 -7.02 4.50
N LYS A 138 -12.66 -6.51 5.66
CA LYS A 138 -13.15 -7.35 6.76
C LYS A 138 -14.41 -8.15 6.40
N ASN A 139 -15.34 -7.55 5.65
CA ASN A 139 -16.56 -8.23 5.20
C ASN A 139 -16.24 -9.38 4.25
N LEU A 140 -15.20 -9.22 3.44
CA LEU A 140 -14.92 -10.11 2.31
C LEU A 140 -13.94 -11.22 2.64
N ILE A 141 -12.95 -10.99 3.52
CA ILE A 141 -11.92 -11.99 3.82
C ILE A 141 -12.49 -13.24 4.53
N GLN A 142 -11.96 -14.43 4.23
CA GLN A 142 -12.25 -15.67 4.93
C GLN A 142 -11.90 -15.59 6.42
N LYS A 143 -12.57 -16.39 7.27
CA LYS A 143 -12.32 -16.44 8.72
C LYS A 143 -10.83 -16.73 9.06
N ASN A 144 -10.21 -17.63 8.30
CA ASN A 144 -8.79 -17.98 8.43
C ASN A 144 -7.89 -17.26 7.42
N GLY A 145 -8.46 -16.36 6.61
CA GLY A 145 -7.79 -15.69 5.53
C GLY A 145 -6.70 -14.71 5.98
N VAL A 146 -5.93 -14.29 5.01
CA VAL A 146 -4.81 -13.35 5.16
C VAL A 146 -5.07 -12.09 4.35
N VAL A 147 -4.77 -10.95 4.93
CA VAL A 147 -4.77 -9.65 4.23
C VAL A 147 -3.34 -9.14 4.18
N ALA A 148 -2.81 -8.91 3.00
CA ALA A 148 -1.47 -8.40 2.75
C ALA A 148 -1.55 -6.94 2.29
N ILE A 149 -1.09 -6.02 3.12
CA ILE A 149 -1.10 -4.58 2.85
C ILE A 149 0.33 -4.10 2.67
N GLU A 150 0.64 -3.63 1.46
CA GLU A 150 1.91 -2.97 1.16
C GLU A 150 1.74 -1.46 1.19
N PHE A 151 2.65 -0.78 1.87
CA PHE A 151 2.65 0.68 1.97
C PHE A 151 4.06 1.21 2.20
N HIS A 152 4.30 2.44 1.73
CA HIS A 152 5.52 3.18 1.97
C HIS A 152 5.66 3.46 3.48
N TYR A 153 6.77 3.02 4.07
CA TYR A 153 6.93 2.98 5.51
C TYR A 153 7.42 4.33 6.05
N LEU A 154 6.64 4.96 6.92
CA LEU A 154 6.95 6.29 7.48
C LEU A 154 8.38 6.42 8.03
N TYR A 155 8.92 5.35 8.62
CA TYR A 155 10.31 5.37 9.10
C TYR A 155 11.30 5.58 7.96
N GLU A 156 11.13 4.92 6.82
CA GLU A 156 12.02 5.05 5.67
C GLU A 156 11.91 6.46 5.04
N ILE A 157 10.68 7.01 5.01
CA ILE A 157 10.45 8.40 4.57
C ILE A 157 11.26 9.38 5.44
N ILE A 158 11.16 9.25 6.77
CA ILE A 158 11.85 10.14 7.71
C ILE A 158 13.37 9.94 7.64
N LYS A 159 13.83 8.69 7.64
CA LYS A 159 15.24 8.32 7.60
C LYS A 159 15.93 8.79 6.31
N GLY A 160 15.27 8.57 5.18
CA GLY A 160 15.78 8.92 3.84
C GLY A 160 15.50 10.36 3.42
N LEU A 161 14.85 11.16 4.29
CA LEU A 161 14.43 12.53 3.98
C LEU A 161 13.60 12.60 2.68
N GLN A 162 12.75 11.58 2.44
CA GLN A 162 11.97 11.39 1.21
C GLN A 162 10.72 12.28 1.21
N TYR A 163 10.89 13.60 1.36
CA TYR A 163 9.75 14.54 1.38
C TYR A 163 9.13 14.77 0.00
N ASP A 164 9.80 14.36 -1.06
CA ASP A 164 9.29 14.23 -2.41
C ASP A 164 8.11 13.25 -2.51
N SER A 165 8.03 12.27 -1.57
CA SER A 165 6.87 11.40 -1.44
C SER A 165 5.63 12.10 -0.86
N ILE A 166 5.76 13.34 -0.36
CA ILE A 166 4.64 14.10 0.23
C ILE A 166 3.99 14.94 -0.87
N TYR A 167 2.97 14.37 -1.50
CA TYR A 167 2.21 15.02 -2.57
C TYR A 167 0.73 14.57 -2.56
N HIS A 168 -0.08 15.20 -3.40
CA HIS A 168 -1.53 15.13 -3.37
C HIS A 168 -2.16 13.73 -3.50
N GLU A 169 -1.46 12.73 -4.08
CA GLU A 169 -1.96 11.35 -4.14
C GLU A 169 -1.78 10.59 -2.84
N HIS A 170 -0.75 10.92 -2.03
CA HIS A 170 -0.44 10.23 -0.79
C HIS A 170 -1.13 10.92 0.39
N ILE A 171 -2.38 10.53 0.67
CA ILE A 171 -3.17 11.13 1.74
C ILE A 171 -2.61 10.76 3.12
N TYR A 172 -2.15 9.51 3.30
CA TYR A 172 -1.71 8.98 4.59
C TYR A 172 -0.29 8.47 4.57
N TYR A 173 0.42 8.73 5.67
CA TYR A 173 1.78 8.24 5.92
C TYR A 173 1.76 7.33 7.13
N PHE A 174 1.90 6.03 6.89
CA PHE A 174 1.70 5.03 7.93
C PHE A 174 3.00 4.60 8.60
N SER A 175 2.97 4.60 9.93
CA SER A 175 3.82 3.76 10.76
C SER A 175 3.18 2.39 10.92
N LEU A 176 3.93 1.42 11.42
CA LEU A 176 3.40 0.11 11.80
C LEU A 176 2.26 0.24 12.83
N LYS A 177 2.43 1.12 13.82
CA LYS A 177 1.44 1.36 14.86
C LYS A 177 0.16 1.95 14.30
N SER A 178 0.25 3.00 13.46
CA SER A 178 -0.94 3.70 12.96
C SER A 178 -1.80 2.80 12.06
N ILE A 179 -1.21 2.05 11.13
CA ILE A 179 -1.96 1.14 10.28
C ILE A 179 -2.51 -0.06 11.05
N SER A 180 -1.74 -0.59 12.03
CA SER A 180 -2.22 -1.68 12.89
C SER A 180 -3.42 -1.24 13.72
N ASN A 181 -3.43 -0.01 14.24
CA ASN A 181 -4.58 0.55 14.97
C ASN A 181 -5.82 0.67 14.07
N LEU A 182 -5.64 1.14 12.82
CA LEU A 182 -6.71 1.25 11.85
C LEU A 182 -7.37 -0.12 11.59
N PHE A 183 -6.57 -1.13 11.27
CA PHE A 183 -7.09 -2.46 10.94
C PHE A 183 -7.67 -3.19 12.16
N LYS A 184 -7.03 -3.05 13.34
CA LYS A 184 -7.51 -3.61 14.62
C LYS A 184 -8.90 -3.11 14.99
N LYS A 185 -9.23 -1.84 14.70
CA LYS A 185 -10.57 -1.27 14.92
C LYS A 185 -11.67 -2.08 14.23
N TYR A 186 -11.36 -2.78 13.15
CA TYR A 186 -12.29 -3.61 12.38
C TYR A 186 -12.07 -5.11 12.55
N GLY A 187 -11.33 -5.52 13.60
CA GLY A 187 -11.08 -6.93 13.90
C GLY A 187 -10.18 -7.62 12.89
N LEU A 188 -9.16 -6.91 12.40
CA LEU A 188 -8.07 -7.42 11.60
C LEU A 188 -6.76 -7.20 12.37
N PHE A 189 -6.08 -8.27 12.74
CA PHE A 189 -4.93 -8.24 13.64
C PHE A 189 -3.63 -8.54 12.89
N SER A 190 -2.65 -7.64 12.99
CA SER A 190 -1.32 -7.84 12.40
C SER A 190 -0.59 -8.98 13.10
N PHE A 191 0.07 -9.86 12.33
CA PHE A 191 0.79 -11.01 12.88
C PHE A 191 2.19 -11.22 12.30
N ASP A 192 2.48 -10.68 11.11
CA ASP A 192 3.79 -10.79 10.46
C ASP A 192 3.99 -9.69 9.44
N TYR A 193 5.23 -9.44 8.99
CA TYR A 193 5.53 -8.50 7.93
C TYR A 193 6.70 -8.97 7.07
N ASP A 194 6.86 -8.35 5.90
CA ASP A 194 8.03 -8.48 5.05
C ASP A 194 8.47 -7.10 4.56
N LYS A 195 9.78 -6.92 4.37
CA LYS A 195 10.31 -5.73 3.72
C LYS A 195 10.04 -5.79 2.21
N SER A 196 9.76 -4.64 1.64
CA SER A 196 9.61 -4.43 0.20
C SER A 196 10.56 -3.33 -0.27
N PRO A 197 11.25 -3.50 -1.39
CA PRO A 197 12.14 -2.48 -1.93
C PRO A 197 11.39 -1.38 -2.69
N ILE A 198 10.08 -1.51 -2.83
CA ILE A 198 9.26 -0.58 -3.63
C ILE A 198 9.17 0.78 -2.92
N SER A 199 9.08 1.86 -3.70
CA SER A 199 8.88 3.24 -3.24
C SER A 199 9.92 3.72 -2.20
N GLY A 200 11.19 3.36 -2.36
CA GLY A 200 12.25 3.82 -1.45
C GLY A 200 12.25 3.16 -0.06
N GLY A 201 11.44 2.14 0.15
CA GLY A 201 11.34 1.36 1.39
C GLY A 201 9.91 1.22 1.88
N SER A 202 9.29 0.12 1.46
CA SER A 202 7.93 -0.28 1.88
C SER A 202 7.98 -1.49 2.78
N ILE A 203 6.87 -1.75 3.47
CA ILE A 203 6.63 -3.02 4.16
C ILE A 203 5.31 -3.62 3.69
N VAL A 204 5.29 -4.95 3.64
CA VAL A 204 4.07 -5.74 3.47
C VAL A 204 3.67 -6.24 4.84
N LEU A 205 2.59 -5.71 5.41
CA LEU A 205 2.08 -6.12 6.71
C LEU A 205 0.94 -7.11 6.52
N TYR A 206 1.00 -8.24 7.23
CA TYR A 206 0.01 -9.30 7.15
C TYR A 206 -0.97 -9.23 8.32
N PHE A 207 -2.26 -9.24 7.99
CA PHE A 207 -3.34 -9.25 8.97
C PHE A 207 -4.20 -10.51 8.82
N SER A 208 -4.89 -10.88 9.90
CA SER A 208 -5.90 -11.94 9.90
C SER A 208 -7.08 -11.54 10.77
N PRO A 209 -8.32 -12.01 10.43
CA PRO A 209 -9.47 -11.90 11.33
C PRO A 209 -9.31 -12.66 12.65
N LYS A 210 -8.53 -13.73 12.63
CA LYS A 210 -8.12 -14.45 13.85
C LYS A 210 -6.86 -13.85 14.43
N ILE A 211 -6.82 -13.74 15.75
CA ILE A 211 -5.60 -13.38 16.46
C ILE A 211 -4.61 -14.53 16.30
N LYS A 212 -3.48 -14.25 15.66
CA LYS A 212 -2.36 -15.18 15.49
C LYS A 212 -1.19 -14.72 16.35
N LYS A 213 -0.32 -15.66 16.76
CA LYS A 213 0.96 -15.33 17.41
C LYS A 213 1.78 -14.44 16.47
N LYS A 214 2.23 -13.29 16.99
CA LYS A 214 3.09 -12.38 16.22
C LYS A 214 4.46 -13.02 15.97
N SER A 215 5.00 -12.82 14.77
CA SER A 215 6.37 -13.21 14.47
C SER A 215 7.38 -12.39 15.30
N LEU A 216 8.51 -13.00 15.66
CA LEU A 216 9.57 -12.31 16.39
C LEU A 216 10.06 -11.03 15.66
N LYS A 217 10.12 -11.06 14.32
CA LYS A 217 10.53 -9.89 13.53
C LYS A 217 9.52 -8.75 13.62
N LEU A 218 8.22 -9.05 13.70
CA LEU A 218 7.18 -8.03 13.89
C LEU A 218 7.30 -7.40 15.28
N ILE A 219 7.48 -8.19 16.32
CA ILE A 219 7.70 -7.70 17.70
C ILE A 219 8.95 -6.80 17.76
N LYS A 220 10.05 -7.23 17.12
CA LYS A 220 11.26 -6.41 17.02
C LYS A 220 11.02 -5.07 16.32
N LEU A 221 10.22 -5.06 15.25
CA LEU A 221 9.88 -3.82 14.53
C LEU A 221 8.97 -2.91 15.37
N GLU A 222 8.00 -3.46 16.11
CA GLU A 222 7.16 -2.69 17.03
C GLU A 222 7.99 -2.00 18.12
N ASN A 223 8.94 -2.74 18.74
CA ASN A 223 9.86 -2.20 19.73
C ASN A 223 10.81 -1.15 19.14
N PHE A 224 11.28 -1.36 17.92
CA PHE A 224 12.10 -0.40 17.19
C PHE A 224 11.36 0.91 16.96
N GLU A 225 10.10 0.89 16.48
CA GLU A 225 9.29 2.10 16.31
C GLU A 225 9.08 2.84 17.63
N LYS A 226 8.81 2.10 18.72
CA LYS A 226 8.65 2.67 20.04
C LYS A 226 9.91 3.40 20.50
N ASN A 227 11.08 2.74 20.36
CA ASN A 227 12.37 3.30 20.77
C ASN A 227 12.75 4.53 19.93
N LYS A 228 12.41 4.53 18.62
CA LYS A 228 12.61 5.68 17.72
C LYS A 228 11.58 6.80 17.91
N LYS A 229 10.60 6.61 18.79
CA LYS A 229 9.51 7.56 19.02
C LYS A 229 8.83 8.00 17.71
N LEU A 230 8.70 7.05 16.76
CA LEU A 230 8.24 7.34 15.40
C LEU A 230 6.83 7.96 15.38
N ASN A 231 6.02 7.63 16.38
CA ASN A 231 4.62 8.07 16.51
C ASN A 231 4.45 9.29 17.43
N ASP A 232 5.52 10.06 17.64
CA ASP A 232 5.50 11.28 18.44
C ASP A 232 5.56 12.51 17.52
N PHE A 233 4.73 13.50 17.80
CA PHE A 233 4.70 14.76 17.04
C PHE A 233 6.08 15.42 16.97
N LYS A 234 6.87 15.35 18.05
CA LYS A 234 8.23 15.91 18.11
C LYS A 234 9.15 15.34 17.01
N THR A 235 9.05 14.02 16.75
CA THR A 235 9.83 13.34 15.70
C THR A 235 9.43 13.84 14.30
N LEU A 236 8.13 14.02 14.07
CA LEU A 236 7.62 14.53 12.79
C LEU A 236 7.97 16.01 12.57
N ASN A 237 7.90 16.83 13.63
CA ASN A 237 8.31 18.23 13.57
C ASN A 237 9.80 18.35 13.23
N LEU A 238 10.65 17.52 13.86
CA LEU A 238 12.09 17.50 13.54
C LEU A 238 12.34 17.10 12.07
N PHE A 239 11.58 16.13 11.55
CA PHE A 239 11.62 15.77 10.13
C PHE A 239 11.28 16.98 9.25
N GLY A 240 10.18 17.70 9.54
CA GLY A 240 9.80 18.89 8.80
C GLY A 240 10.90 19.97 8.77
N ARG A 241 11.54 20.23 9.94
CA ARG A 241 12.69 21.15 10.00
C ARG A 241 13.87 20.70 9.12
N LYS A 242 14.18 19.40 9.13
CA LYS A 242 15.23 18.84 8.26
C LYS A 242 14.90 19.02 6.77
N CYS A 243 13.63 18.84 6.37
CA CYS A 243 13.19 19.07 5.00
C CYS A 243 13.40 20.54 4.57
N ILE A 244 13.03 21.48 5.44
CA ILE A 244 13.25 22.92 5.18
C ILE A 244 14.75 23.23 5.03
N ASN A 245 15.58 22.73 5.93
CA ASN A 245 17.02 22.93 5.87
C ASN A 245 17.63 22.34 4.59
N HIS A 246 17.22 21.14 4.20
CA HIS A 246 17.67 20.50 2.96
C HIS A 246 17.27 21.34 1.73
N ARG A 247 15.99 21.77 1.65
CA ARG A 247 15.53 22.67 0.59
C ARG A 247 16.38 23.93 0.48
N ASN A 248 16.64 24.58 1.63
CA ASN A 248 17.43 25.82 1.66
C ASN A 248 18.88 25.57 1.19
N SER A 249 19.48 24.45 1.60
CA SER A 249 20.83 24.06 1.16
C SER A 249 20.87 23.77 -0.35
N LEU A 250 19.85 23.07 -0.86
CA LEU A 250 19.71 22.78 -2.29
C LEU A 250 19.55 24.06 -3.11
N ASN A 251 18.67 24.96 -2.68
CA ASN A 251 18.48 26.25 -3.34
C ASN A 251 19.80 27.07 -3.38
N LYS A 252 20.56 27.11 -2.26
CA LYS A 252 21.86 27.77 -2.22
C LYS A 252 22.86 27.14 -3.20
N LEU A 253 22.86 25.77 -3.28
CA LEU A 253 23.72 25.07 -4.23
C LEU A 253 23.34 25.42 -5.68
N VAL A 254 22.07 25.32 -6.04
CA VAL A 254 21.57 25.61 -7.39
C VAL A 254 21.87 27.04 -7.81
N ASN A 255 21.64 28.03 -6.91
CA ASN A 255 21.89 29.45 -7.20
C ASN A 255 23.36 29.78 -7.38
N ASN A 256 24.28 28.95 -6.88
CA ASN A 256 25.70 29.12 -7.03
C ASN A 256 26.32 28.41 -8.24
N LEU A 257 25.50 27.57 -8.94
CA LEU A 257 25.97 26.90 -10.16
C LEU A 257 26.06 27.90 -11.32
N LYS A 258 27.14 27.81 -12.09
CA LYS A 258 27.31 28.56 -13.33
C LYS A 258 26.96 27.64 -14.53
N GLY A 259 26.26 28.21 -15.52
CA GLY A 259 25.84 27.49 -16.72
C GLY A 259 24.41 26.99 -16.70
N ASN A 260 24.06 26.17 -17.67
CA ASN A 260 22.69 25.64 -17.82
C ASN A 260 22.43 24.50 -16.83
N LEU A 261 21.27 24.53 -16.20
CA LEU A 261 20.80 23.48 -15.31
C LEU A 261 19.75 22.64 -16.03
N TYR A 262 19.91 21.34 -16.02
CA TYR A 262 18.97 20.40 -16.64
C TYR A 262 18.36 19.50 -15.57
N GLY A 263 17.04 19.32 -15.62
CA GLY A 263 16.32 18.34 -14.79
C GLY A 263 16.05 17.05 -15.56
N TYR A 264 16.27 15.89 -14.93
CA TYR A 264 15.92 14.61 -15.47
C TYR A 264 14.89 13.91 -14.58
N GLY A 265 13.79 13.41 -15.16
CA GLY A 265 12.72 12.75 -14.42
C GLY A 265 11.84 13.73 -13.63
N ALA A 266 11.93 15.03 -13.88
CA ALA A 266 10.98 15.99 -13.35
C ALA A 266 9.64 15.83 -14.07
N SER A 267 8.56 15.51 -13.33
CA SER A 267 7.19 15.32 -13.83
C SER A 267 6.30 16.48 -13.43
#